data_c2ee94755213a52d7015b037aa9246fc
#
_entry.id   c2ee94755213a52d7015b037aa9246fc
#
_cell.length_a   1.000
_cell.length_b   1.000
_cell.length_c   1.000
_cell.angle_alpha   90.00
_cell.angle_beta   90.00
_cell.angle_gamma   90.00
#
_symmetry.space_group_name_H-M   'P 1'
#
loop_
_entity.id
_entity.type
_entity.pdbx_description
1 polymer ?
#
loop_
_entity_poly.entity_id
_entity_poly.type
_entity_poly.pdbx_seq_one_letter_code
_entity_poly.pdbx_strand_id
1 'polypeptide(L)'
;MYRREGEQYFDENHYYQHPEQYISCFAPYTHTANIMLNGIYWDKRIPVFFLQEDMKRSDFTIRVIADVTCDIAPDSSIPSTIRASTIANPIYGYDPLLSKEIEPFQDRCIDVMAVDNLPNE
;
A
#
# COMPACT_ATOMS: atom_id res chain seq x y z
N MET A 1 -0.22 -3.24 -13.34
CA MET A 1 0.41 -2.85 -12.08
C MET A 1 1.64 -3.68 -11.73
N TYR A 2 1.62 -4.95 -12.01
CA TYR A 2 2.81 -5.83 -11.95
C TYR A 2 3.14 -6.33 -13.34
N ARG A 3 4.43 -6.56 -13.60
CA ARG A 3 4.88 -7.19 -14.84
C ARG A 3 6.07 -8.09 -14.58
N ARG A 4 6.21 -9.12 -15.42
CA ARG A 4 7.40 -9.95 -15.45
C ARG A 4 8.47 -9.25 -16.27
N GLU A 5 9.70 -9.25 -15.77
CA GLU A 5 10.81 -8.61 -16.48
C GLU A 5 11.01 -9.22 -17.85
N GLY A 6 11.14 -8.36 -18.86
CA GLY A 6 11.34 -8.77 -20.25
C GLY A 6 10.07 -9.18 -21.01
N GLU A 7 8.91 -9.20 -20.38
CA GLU A 7 7.65 -9.56 -21.01
C GLU A 7 6.86 -8.34 -21.45
N GLN A 8 6.17 -8.46 -22.58
CA GLN A 8 5.31 -7.40 -23.10
C GLN A 8 3.86 -7.56 -22.68
N TYR A 9 3.43 -8.76 -22.36
CA TYR A 9 2.04 -9.09 -22.01
C TYR A 9 1.96 -9.67 -20.61
N PHE A 10 0.91 -9.29 -19.89
CA PHE A 10 0.63 -9.83 -18.56
C PHE A 10 -0.16 -11.14 -18.72
N ASP A 11 0.35 -12.21 -18.13
CA ASP A 11 -0.31 -13.51 -18.03
C ASP A 11 -0.77 -13.71 -16.58
N GLU A 12 -2.06 -13.62 -16.36
CA GLU A 12 -2.66 -13.72 -15.03
C GLU A 12 -2.38 -15.07 -14.37
N ASN A 13 -2.50 -16.15 -15.13
CA ASN A 13 -2.24 -17.48 -14.58
C ASN A 13 -0.78 -17.66 -14.18
N HIS A 14 0.15 -17.18 -14.99
CA HIS A 14 1.57 -17.22 -14.66
C HIS A 14 1.86 -16.37 -13.42
N TYR A 15 1.24 -15.22 -13.31
CA TYR A 15 1.39 -14.34 -12.14
C TYR A 15 0.96 -15.04 -10.85
N TYR A 16 -0.20 -15.72 -10.85
CA TYR A 16 -0.68 -16.42 -9.66
C TYR A 16 0.19 -17.60 -9.27
N GLN A 17 0.81 -18.27 -10.25
CA GLN A 17 1.69 -19.41 -9.98
C GLN A 17 3.10 -18.99 -9.58
N HIS A 18 3.61 -17.90 -10.15
CA HIS A 18 4.99 -17.45 -9.98
C HIS A 18 5.06 -15.93 -9.72
N PRO A 19 4.41 -15.43 -8.65
CA PRO A 19 4.40 -13.99 -8.38
C PRO A 19 5.78 -13.42 -8.06
N GLU A 20 6.72 -14.26 -7.59
CA GLU A 20 8.10 -13.87 -7.31
C GLU A 20 8.89 -13.45 -8.54
N GLN A 21 8.41 -13.78 -9.74
CA GLN A 21 9.04 -13.38 -11.00
C GLN A 21 8.59 -12.01 -11.49
N TYR A 22 7.69 -11.35 -10.76
CA TYR A 22 7.10 -10.09 -11.18
C TYR A 22 7.69 -8.93 -10.39
N ILE A 23 7.64 -7.75 -10.98
CA ILE A 23 8.05 -6.50 -10.33
C ILE A 23 6.87 -5.54 -10.29
N SER A 24 6.88 -4.65 -9.31
CA SER A 24 5.85 -3.62 -9.21
C SER A 24 6.04 -2.57 -10.29
N CYS A 25 4.94 -2.18 -10.95
CA CYS A 25 4.88 -1.06 -11.89
C CYS A 25 4.07 0.09 -11.32
N PHE A 26 3.96 0.18 -10.01
CA PHE A 26 3.13 1.18 -9.32
C PHE A 26 3.82 2.53 -9.17
N ALA A 27 5.16 2.59 -9.24
CA ALA A 27 5.92 3.80 -8.96
C ALA A 27 5.42 5.05 -9.68
N PRO A 28 5.07 5.03 -10.98
CA PRO A 28 4.57 6.25 -11.64
C PRO A 28 3.31 6.83 -11.00
N TYR A 29 2.46 6.00 -10.41
CA TYR A 29 1.22 6.46 -9.78
C TYR A 29 1.48 7.17 -8.45
N THR A 30 2.63 6.91 -7.81
CA THR A 30 3.00 7.61 -6.57
C THR A 30 3.30 9.08 -6.79
N HIS A 31 3.51 9.51 -8.05
CA HIS A 31 3.82 10.88 -8.42
C HIS A 31 2.61 11.64 -8.96
N THR A 32 1.48 10.97 -9.15
CA THR A 32 0.29 11.57 -9.77
C THR A 32 -0.98 11.37 -8.95
N ALA A 33 -1.12 10.26 -8.24
CA ALA A 33 -2.29 9.99 -7.41
C ALA A 33 -2.19 10.71 -6.07
N ASN A 34 -3.33 11.18 -5.56
CA ASN A 34 -3.43 11.78 -4.23
C ASN A 34 -4.13 10.86 -3.23
N ILE A 35 -5.01 9.99 -3.73
CA ILE A 35 -5.79 9.04 -2.93
C ILE A 35 -5.56 7.65 -3.49
N MET A 36 -5.29 6.69 -2.61
CA MET A 36 -5.11 5.29 -2.97
C MET A 36 -6.14 4.44 -2.24
N LEU A 37 -6.85 3.61 -2.99
CA LEU A 37 -7.66 2.53 -2.42
C LEU A 37 -6.97 1.22 -2.70
N ASN A 38 -6.59 0.50 -1.65
CA ASN A 38 -5.84 -0.75 -1.77
C ASN A 38 -6.74 -1.93 -1.43
N GLY A 39 -7.10 -2.71 -2.43
CA GLY A 39 -7.93 -3.91 -2.28
C GLY A 39 -7.32 -5.16 -2.90
N ILE A 40 -6.01 -5.17 -3.10
CA ILE A 40 -5.32 -6.30 -3.73
C ILE A 40 -5.30 -7.53 -2.84
N TYR A 41 -5.38 -8.73 -3.45
CA TYR A 41 -4.93 -9.94 -2.81
C TYR A 41 -3.41 -9.99 -2.86
N TRP A 42 -2.75 -10.09 -1.69
CA TRP A 42 -1.30 -10.03 -1.59
C TRP A 42 -0.78 -11.11 -0.65
N ASP A 43 0.38 -11.68 -0.98
CA ASP A 43 1.15 -12.53 -0.08
C ASP A 43 2.65 -12.20 -0.22
N LYS A 44 3.49 -12.81 0.62
CA LYS A 44 4.92 -12.47 0.72
C LYS A 44 5.71 -12.68 -0.57
N ARG A 45 5.20 -13.47 -1.51
CA ARG A 45 5.86 -13.71 -2.81
C ARG A 45 5.60 -12.59 -3.81
N ILE A 46 4.58 -11.77 -3.55
CA ILE A 46 4.18 -10.67 -4.44
C ILE A 46 5.00 -9.44 -4.05
N PRO A 47 5.57 -8.69 -5.03
CA PRO A 47 6.26 -7.44 -4.71
C PRO A 47 5.35 -6.43 -4.04
N VAL A 48 5.91 -5.65 -3.12
CA VAL A 48 5.19 -4.51 -2.52
C VAL A 48 4.98 -3.42 -3.58
N PHE A 49 3.96 -2.58 -3.40
CA PHE A 49 3.70 -1.49 -4.34
C PHE A 49 4.79 -0.44 -4.31
N PHE A 50 5.24 -0.06 -3.13
CA PHE A 50 6.33 0.90 -2.92
C PHE A 50 6.95 0.63 -1.55
N LEU A 51 8.16 1.16 -1.38
CA LEU A 51 8.95 0.98 -0.16
C LEU A 51 8.80 2.20 0.75
N GLN A 52 9.23 2.05 2.00
CA GLN A 52 9.28 3.14 2.96
C GLN A 52 10.07 4.34 2.42
N GLU A 53 11.16 4.07 1.72
CA GLU A 53 12.01 5.11 1.13
C GLU A 53 11.30 5.91 0.05
N ASP A 54 10.40 5.27 -0.70
CA ASP A 54 9.62 5.96 -1.73
C ASP A 54 8.68 6.99 -1.11
N MET A 55 8.14 6.69 0.07
CA MET A 55 7.23 7.58 0.78
C MET A 55 7.93 8.83 1.31
N LYS A 56 9.25 8.77 1.49
CA LYS A 56 10.06 9.91 1.96
C LYS A 56 10.38 10.89 0.85
N ARG A 57 10.18 10.53 -0.40
CA ARG A 57 10.52 11.38 -1.54
C ARG A 57 9.58 12.55 -1.64
N SER A 58 10.11 13.70 -2.05
CA SER A 58 9.32 14.92 -2.21
C SER A 58 8.28 14.84 -3.32
N ASP A 59 8.50 13.93 -4.29
CA ASP A 59 7.58 13.69 -5.41
C ASP A 59 6.52 12.60 -5.14
N PHE A 60 6.48 12.07 -3.92
CA PHE A 60 5.42 11.14 -3.50
C PHE A 60 4.17 11.95 -3.16
N THR A 61 3.11 11.77 -3.95
CA THR A 61 1.91 12.63 -3.88
C THR A 61 0.73 12.01 -3.17
N ILE A 62 0.77 10.73 -2.86
CA ILE A 62 -0.34 10.05 -2.18
C ILE A 62 -0.42 10.56 -0.73
N ARG A 63 -1.59 11.08 -0.35
CA ARG A 63 -1.82 11.66 0.98
C ARG A 63 -2.89 10.92 1.77
N VAL A 64 -3.73 10.13 1.11
CA VAL A 64 -4.80 9.38 1.75
C VAL A 64 -4.78 7.96 1.22
N ILE A 65 -4.79 6.99 2.12
CA ILE A 65 -4.82 5.57 1.76
C ILE A 65 -5.97 4.90 2.51
N ALA A 66 -6.85 4.26 1.74
CA ALA A 66 -7.85 3.35 2.28
C ALA A 66 -7.41 1.93 1.95
N ASP A 67 -7.04 1.17 2.96
CA ASP A 67 -6.51 -0.18 2.81
C ASP A 67 -7.54 -1.18 3.35
N VAL A 68 -8.12 -1.95 2.45
CA VAL A 68 -9.15 -2.95 2.78
C VAL A 68 -8.64 -4.38 2.60
N THR A 69 -7.32 -4.56 2.53
CA THR A 69 -6.72 -5.88 2.30
C THR A 69 -6.71 -6.76 3.54
N CYS A 70 -6.85 -6.20 4.73
CA CYS A 70 -6.68 -6.87 6.02
C CYS A 70 -5.23 -7.28 6.33
N ASP A 71 -4.27 -6.79 5.56
CA ASP A 71 -2.85 -7.08 5.74
C ASP A 71 -2.19 -5.96 6.54
N ILE A 72 -1.32 -6.33 7.48
CA ILE A 72 -0.62 -5.37 8.35
C ILE A 72 0.89 -5.52 8.14
N ALA A 73 1.59 -4.39 8.05
CA ALA A 73 3.04 -4.40 7.87
C ALA A 73 3.74 -5.15 9.02
N PRO A 74 4.81 -5.88 8.73
CA PRO A 74 5.55 -5.95 7.47
C PRO A 74 4.96 -6.88 6.42
N ASP A 75 3.88 -7.60 6.73
CA ASP A 75 3.25 -8.57 5.85
C ASP A 75 2.10 -7.92 5.08
N SER A 76 2.38 -6.82 4.40
CA SER A 76 1.40 -6.02 3.67
C SER A 76 2.02 -5.51 2.38
N SER A 77 1.17 -5.19 1.41
CA SER A 77 1.60 -4.66 0.11
C SER A 77 2.13 -3.22 0.17
N ILE A 78 1.89 -2.52 1.27
CA ILE A 78 2.38 -1.15 1.50
C ILE A 78 2.92 -1.01 2.93
N PRO A 79 3.94 -0.17 3.14
CA PRO A 79 4.57 -0.07 4.47
C PRO A 79 3.78 0.78 5.47
N SER A 80 2.81 1.56 5.03
CA SER A 80 2.09 2.50 5.89
C SER A 80 0.95 1.88 6.68
N THR A 81 0.51 0.68 6.36
CA THR A 81 -0.55 -0.02 7.08
C THR A 81 0.04 -0.75 8.27
N ILE A 82 0.27 -0.02 9.36
CA ILE A 82 0.98 -0.53 10.55
C ILE A 82 0.04 -1.05 11.62
N ARG A 83 -1.25 -0.74 11.54
CA ARG A 83 -2.28 -1.29 12.39
C ARG A 83 -3.65 -1.16 11.74
N ALA A 84 -4.60 -1.92 12.21
CA ALA A 84 -5.99 -1.76 11.78
C ALA A 84 -6.63 -0.55 12.44
N SER A 85 -7.53 0.08 11.72
CA SER A 85 -8.38 1.16 12.25
C SER A 85 -9.44 0.58 13.19
N THR A 86 -9.89 1.39 14.13
CA THR A 86 -10.98 1.04 15.05
C THR A 86 -12.13 2.02 14.85
N ILE A 87 -13.30 1.66 15.42
CA ILE A 87 -14.46 2.55 15.36
C ILE A 87 -14.16 3.88 16.07
N ALA A 88 -13.43 3.82 17.18
CA ALA A 88 -13.04 5.02 17.94
C ALA A 88 -11.97 5.86 17.21
N ASN A 89 -11.09 5.19 16.47
CA ASN A 89 -10.00 5.83 15.74
C ASN A 89 -9.96 5.30 14.29
N PRO A 90 -10.89 5.76 13.45
CA PRO A 90 -11.02 5.20 12.09
C PRO A 90 -9.89 5.61 11.15
N ILE A 91 -9.21 6.70 11.43
CA ILE A 91 -8.11 7.21 10.61
C ILE A 91 -6.94 7.53 11.51
N TYR A 92 -5.74 7.12 11.09
CA TYR A 92 -4.50 7.52 11.74
C TYR A 92 -3.57 8.18 10.73
N GLY A 93 -2.65 9.00 11.23
CA GLY A 93 -1.58 9.57 10.41
C GLY A 93 -0.36 8.67 10.43
N TYR A 94 0.31 8.56 9.30
CA TYR A 94 1.58 7.87 9.19
C TYR A 94 2.66 8.86 8.76
N ASP A 95 3.71 8.99 9.57
CA ASP A 95 4.85 9.86 9.26
C ASP A 95 5.94 9.01 8.61
N PRO A 96 6.17 9.15 7.29
CA PRO A 96 7.18 8.34 6.61
C PRO A 96 8.61 8.64 7.05
N LEU A 97 8.89 9.84 7.50
CA LEU A 97 10.22 10.20 7.99
C LEU A 97 10.56 9.54 9.32
N LEU A 98 9.57 9.41 10.20
CA LEU A 98 9.71 8.79 11.50
C LEU A 98 9.30 7.31 11.50
N SER A 99 8.67 6.84 10.42
CA SER A 99 8.17 5.47 10.26
C SER A 99 7.24 5.06 11.41
N LYS A 100 6.36 5.97 11.83
CA LYS A 100 5.47 5.73 12.96
C LYS A 100 4.13 6.43 12.80
N GLU A 101 3.17 6.00 13.62
CA GLU A 101 1.87 6.63 13.73
C GLU A 101 1.96 8.00 14.38
N ILE A 102 1.22 8.97 13.84
CA ILE A 102 1.03 10.31 14.42
C ILE A 102 -0.44 10.68 14.30
N GLU A 103 -0.82 11.83 14.86
CA GLU A 103 -2.17 12.37 14.67
C GLU A 103 -2.46 12.57 13.18
N PRO A 104 -3.68 12.23 12.70
CA PRO A 104 -4.03 12.40 11.29
C PRO A 104 -4.22 13.86 10.89
N PHE A 105 -4.31 14.08 9.58
CA PHE A 105 -4.62 15.39 8.97
C PHE A 105 -3.56 16.46 9.17
N GLN A 106 -2.31 16.05 9.34
CA GLN A 106 -1.17 16.96 9.37
C GLN A 106 -0.51 17.06 8.00
N ASP A 107 0.17 18.16 7.73
CA ASP A 107 0.74 18.48 6.43
C ASP A 107 1.72 17.42 5.91
N ARG A 108 2.47 16.79 6.80
CA ARG A 108 3.53 15.84 6.43
C ARG A 108 3.15 14.39 6.61
N CYS A 109 1.90 14.10 6.97
CA CYS A 109 1.50 12.73 7.19
C CYS A 109 0.63 12.20 6.05
N ILE A 110 0.58 10.89 5.98
CA ILE A 110 -0.35 10.18 5.11
C ILE A 110 -1.48 9.68 6.00
N ASP A 111 -2.71 10.01 5.65
CA ASP A 111 -3.88 9.59 6.42
C ASP A 111 -4.28 8.18 5.97
N VAL A 112 -4.34 7.24 6.91
CA VAL A 112 -4.58 5.84 6.63
C VAL A 112 -5.83 5.37 7.34
N MET A 113 -6.73 4.72 6.59
CA MET A 113 -7.82 3.92 7.12
C MET A 113 -7.54 2.48 6.71
N ALA A 114 -7.39 1.60 7.69
CA ALA A 114 -7.06 0.20 7.43
C ALA A 114 -8.12 -0.71 8.03
N VAL A 115 -8.69 -1.58 7.22
CA VAL A 115 -9.74 -2.52 7.63
C VAL A 115 -9.12 -3.89 7.86
N ASP A 116 -9.32 -4.46 9.05
CA ASP A 116 -8.86 -5.82 9.36
C ASP A 116 -9.99 -6.84 9.36
N ASN A 117 -11.22 -6.37 9.28
CA ASN A 117 -12.40 -7.21 9.36
C ASN A 117 -13.46 -6.65 8.42
N LEU A 118 -13.74 -7.37 7.35
CA LEU A 118 -14.82 -6.99 6.46
C LEU A 118 -16.16 -7.44 7.04
N PRO A 119 -17.25 -6.66 6.86
CA PRO A 119 -18.56 -7.06 7.35
C PRO A 119 -18.99 -8.38 6.73
N ASN A 120 -19.51 -9.26 7.55
CA ASN A 120 -20.17 -10.50 7.11
C ASN A 120 -21.67 -10.23 6.97
N GLU A 121 -22.21 -10.74 5.90
CA GLU A 121 -23.65 -10.67 5.68
C GLU A 121 -24.40 -11.68 6.50
#